data_63ab24f9cd162b752af0bcb475acb37b
#
_entry.id   63ab24f9cd162b752af0bcb475acb37b
#
_cell.length_a   1.000
_cell.length_b   1.000
_cell.length_c   1.000
_cell.angle_alpha   90.00
_cell.angle_beta   90.00
_cell.angle_gamma   90.00
#
_symmetry.space_group_name_H-M   'P 1'
#
loop_
_entity.id
_entity.type
_entity.pdbx_description
1 polymer ?
#
loop_
_entity_poly.entity_id
_entity_poly.type
_entity_poly.pdbx_seq_one_letter_code
_entity_poly.pdbx_strand_id
1 'polypeptide(L)'
;MTPPPGRTWAPRPAIVVLAWALAAAAGSWAAFTDDAPGRVLLGVAALLLAAAGVFTLVARPRLAADHDGITVRGLTGTRSWTWAEVNVRLVRTRRLGRETATLEVDAENAEPPALVVFGRLDLGADPEDVVDALLELRT
;
A
#
# COMPACT_ATOMS: atom_id res chain seq x y z
N MET A 1 -20.90 5.45 -25.78
CA MET A 1 -20.25 6.28 -24.79
C MET A 1 -19.40 5.40 -23.87
N THR A 2 -18.10 5.52 -23.99
CA THR A 2 -17.20 4.74 -23.13
C THR A 2 -17.11 5.40 -21.75
N PRO A 3 -17.31 4.66 -20.65
CA PRO A 3 -17.10 5.25 -19.33
C PRO A 3 -15.62 5.67 -19.18
N PRO A 4 -15.32 6.73 -18.43
CA PRO A 4 -13.95 7.11 -18.19
C PRO A 4 -13.19 5.95 -17.57
N PRO A 5 -11.89 5.80 -17.90
CA PRO A 5 -11.09 4.71 -17.38
C PRO A 5 -11.00 4.78 -15.85
N GLY A 6 -11.06 3.65 -15.20
CA GLY A 6 -10.86 3.53 -13.77
C GLY A 6 -9.45 3.97 -13.38
N ARG A 7 -9.28 4.35 -12.13
CA ARG A 7 -7.98 4.72 -11.55
C ARG A 7 -7.52 3.66 -10.57
N THR A 8 -6.21 3.47 -10.52
CA THR A 8 -5.58 2.51 -9.62
C THR A 8 -4.47 3.19 -8.84
N TRP A 9 -4.42 2.91 -7.56
CA TRP A 9 -3.37 3.39 -6.66
C TRP A 9 -2.69 2.19 -6.01
N ALA A 10 -1.36 2.24 -5.96
CA ALA A 10 -0.55 1.16 -5.40
C ALA A 10 0.76 1.72 -4.88
N PRO A 11 1.49 1.00 -4.01
CA PRO A 11 2.82 1.39 -3.59
C PRO A 11 3.72 1.61 -4.80
N ARG A 12 4.59 2.61 -4.71
CA ARG A 12 5.52 2.93 -5.79
C ARG A 12 6.48 1.77 -6.03
N PRO A 13 6.72 1.38 -7.29
CA PRO A 13 7.68 0.32 -7.61
C PRO A 13 9.09 0.63 -7.10
N ALA A 14 9.45 1.91 -7.01
CA ALA A 14 10.75 2.34 -6.51
C ALA A 14 11.04 1.84 -5.09
N ILE A 15 10.03 1.75 -4.22
CA ILE A 15 10.19 1.25 -2.85
C ILE A 15 10.56 -0.24 -2.87
N VAL A 16 9.92 -1.02 -3.71
CA VAL A 16 10.19 -2.45 -3.85
C VAL A 16 11.58 -2.68 -4.43
N VAL A 17 11.93 -1.92 -5.46
CA VAL A 17 13.27 -1.99 -6.09
C VAL A 17 14.35 -1.63 -5.07
N LEU A 18 14.13 -0.59 -4.27
CA LEU A 18 15.08 -0.18 -3.23
C LEU A 18 15.27 -1.29 -2.19
N ALA A 19 14.19 -1.91 -1.72
CA ALA A 19 14.28 -3.01 -0.76
C ALA A 19 15.09 -4.18 -1.31
N TRP A 20 14.85 -4.58 -2.54
CA TRP A 20 15.61 -5.66 -3.19
C TRP A 20 17.06 -5.26 -3.44
N ALA A 21 17.33 -4.02 -3.83
CA ALA A 21 18.69 -3.52 -4.03
C ALA A 21 19.49 -3.55 -2.72
N LEU A 22 18.88 -3.13 -1.61
CA LEU A 22 19.49 -3.18 -0.28
C LEU A 22 19.74 -4.61 0.17
N ALA A 23 18.81 -5.52 -0.10
CA ALA A 23 18.95 -6.95 0.21
C ALA A 23 20.13 -7.55 -0.56
N ALA A 24 20.25 -7.24 -1.85
CA ALA A 24 21.35 -7.71 -2.68
C ALA A 24 22.69 -7.15 -2.21
N ALA A 25 22.74 -5.87 -1.86
CA ALA A 25 23.96 -5.23 -1.34
C ALA A 25 24.40 -5.87 -0.02
N ALA A 26 23.48 -6.09 0.92
CA ALA A 26 23.78 -6.73 2.19
C ALA A 26 24.24 -8.18 2.02
N GLY A 27 23.58 -8.93 1.14
CA GLY A 27 23.95 -10.30 0.82
C GLY A 27 25.35 -10.40 0.19
N SER A 28 25.66 -9.50 -0.74
CA SER A 28 26.96 -9.42 -1.39
C SER A 28 28.06 -9.09 -0.39
N TRP A 29 27.79 -8.12 0.50
CA TRP A 29 28.75 -7.77 1.55
C TRP A 29 29.00 -8.95 2.49
N ALA A 30 27.95 -9.68 2.87
CA ALA A 30 28.09 -10.87 3.71
C ALA A 30 29.00 -11.92 3.06
N ALA A 31 28.90 -12.11 1.75
CA ALA A 31 29.72 -13.07 1.01
C ALA A 31 31.22 -12.70 1.02
N PHE A 32 31.55 -11.41 1.05
CA PHE A 32 32.95 -10.92 1.00
C PHE A 32 33.52 -10.58 2.39
N THR A 33 32.75 -10.73 3.45
CA THR A 33 33.20 -10.43 4.80
C THR A 33 33.87 -11.65 5.42
N ASP A 34 35.09 -11.46 5.96
CA ASP A 34 35.82 -12.53 6.64
C ASP A 34 35.42 -12.68 8.12
N ASP A 35 34.74 -11.71 8.68
CA ASP A 35 34.29 -11.71 10.06
C ASP A 35 32.99 -12.53 10.21
N ALA A 36 33.07 -13.64 10.93
CA ALA A 36 31.92 -14.55 11.11
C ALA A 36 30.70 -13.91 11.77
N PRO A 37 30.81 -13.13 12.88
CA PRO A 37 29.65 -12.43 13.46
C PRO A 37 29.07 -11.39 12.50
N GLY A 38 29.91 -10.66 11.78
CA GLY A 38 29.46 -9.69 10.80
C GLY A 38 28.74 -10.32 9.62
N ARG A 39 29.21 -11.49 9.17
CA ARG A 39 28.56 -12.27 8.10
C ARG A 39 27.15 -12.72 8.50
N VAL A 40 26.99 -13.22 9.70
CA VAL A 40 25.68 -13.64 10.22
C VAL A 40 24.74 -12.45 10.31
N LEU A 41 25.21 -11.32 10.83
CA LEU A 41 24.39 -10.12 10.96
C LEU A 41 23.92 -9.59 9.61
N LEU A 42 24.85 -9.50 8.63
CA LEU A 42 24.51 -9.08 7.26
C LEU A 42 23.57 -10.07 6.56
N GLY A 43 23.75 -11.37 6.78
CA GLY A 43 22.87 -12.40 6.25
C GLY A 43 21.46 -12.27 6.78
N VAL A 44 21.31 -12.04 8.07
CA VAL A 44 19.98 -11.81 8.69
C VAL A 44 19.36 -10.52 8.14
N ALA A 45 20.13 -9.46 8.02
CA ALA A 45 19.63 -8.20 7.45
C ALA A 45 19.14 -8.40 6.00
N ALA A 46 19.91 -9.15 5.18
CA ALA A 46 19.51 -9.46 3.81
C ALA A 46 18.20 -10.24 3.75
N LEU A 47 18.06 -11.25 4.61
CA LEU A 47 16.82 -12.04 4.69
C LEU A 47 15.62 -11.20 5.10
N LEU A 48 15.79 -10.32 6.09
CA LEU A 48 14.71 -9.44 6.53
C LEU A 48 14.30 -8.45 5.44
N LEU A 49 15.27 -7.89 4.72
CA LEU A 49 14.98 -6.98 3.61
C LEU A 49 14.29 -7.70 2.45
N ALA A 50 14.71 -8.92 2.13
CA ALA A 50 14.07 -9.72 1.10
C ALA A 50 12.64 -10.07 1.51
N ALA A 51 12.42 -10.48 2.76
CA ALA A 51 11.10 -10.78 3.28
C ALA A 51 10.19 -9.53 3.24
N ALA A 52 10.72 -8.37 3.61
CA ALA A 52 9.98 -7.11 3.51
C ALA A 52 9.61 -6.77 2.08
N GLY A 53 10.51 -7.01 1.12
CA GLY A 53 10.23 -6.80 -0.30
C GLY A 53 9.11 -7.70 -0.81
N VAL A 54 9.14 -8.98 -0.46
CA VAL A 54 8.09 -9.93 -0.83
C VAL A 54 6.76 -9.54 -0.18
N PHE A 55 6.79 -9.20 1.10
CA PHE A 55 5.60 -8.77 1.83
C PHE A 55 4.97 -7.53 1.17
N THR A 56 5.78 -6.57 0.75
CA THR A 56 5.30 -5.38 0.07
C THR A 56 4.61 -5.70 -1.26
N LEU A 57 5.14 -6.68 -2.01
CA LEU A 57 4.53 -7.10 -3.26
C LEU A 57 3.20 -7.82 -3.09
N VAL A 58 3.08 -8.62 -2.04
CA VAL A 58 1.95 -9.55 -1.87
C VAL A 58 0.87 -8.98 -0.95
N ALA A 59 1.28 -8.37 0.15
CA ALA A 59 0.39 -8.02 1.25
C ALA A 59 -0.12 -6.58 1.24
N ARG A 60 0.58 -5.65 0.57
CA ARG A 60 0.13 -4.26 0.55
C ARG A 60 -1.13 -4.10 -0.29
N PRO A 61 -2.15 -3.44 0.26
CA PRO A 61 -3.40 -3.28 -0.46
C PRO A 61 -3.22 -2.36 -1.68
N ARG A 62 -3.89 -2.71 -2.76
CA ARG A 62 -4.00 -1.89 -3.96
C ARG A 62 -5.43 -1.41 -4.07
N LEU A 63 -5.60 -0.13 -4.34
CA LEU A 63 -6.89 0.50 -4.47
C LEU A 63 -7.17 0.77 -5.94
N ALA A 64 -8.32 0.33 -6.41
CA ALA A 64 -8.81 0.65 -7.75
C ALA A 64 -10.23 1.19 -7.63
N ALA A 65 -10.58 2.14 -8.46
CA ALA A 65 -11.90 2.75 -8.47
C ALA A 65 -12.34 3.10 -9.89
N ASP A 66 -13.64 2.96 -10.12
CA ASP A 66 -14.28 3.37 -11.37
C ASP A 66 -15.66 3.95 -11.04
N HIS A 67 -16.51 4.15 -12.04
CA HIS A 67 -17.87 4.66 -11.83
C HIS A 67 -18.77 3.69 -11.09
N ASP A 68 -18.48 2.41 -11.13
CA ASP A 68 -19.29 1.37 -10.49
C ASP A 68 -18.98 1.22 -9.00
N GLY A 69 -17.76 1.51 -8.59
CA GLY A 69 -17.38 1.38 -7.21
C GLY A 69 -15.88 1.31 -6.97
N ILE A 70 -15.51 0.70 -5.85
CA ILE A 70 -14.14 0.56 -5.39
C ILE A 70 -13.78 -0.92 -5.29
N THR A 71 -12.56 -1.25 -5.69
CA THR A 71 -11.97 -2.57 -5.52
C THR A 71 -10.69 -2.45 -4.68
N VAL A 72 -10.58 -3.26 -3.65
CA VAL A 72 -9.39 -3.34 -2.80
C VAL A 72 -8.79 -4.73 -2.94
N ARG A 73 -7.52 -4.78 -3.32
CA ARG A 73 -6.77 -6.03 -3.43
C ARG A 73 -5.72 -6.09 -2.34
N GLY A 74 -5.73 -7.14 -1.53
CA GLY A 74 -4.81 -7.32 -0.42
C GLY A 74 -4.39 -8.77 -0.26
N LEU A 75 -3.75 -9.06 0.87
CA LEU A 75 -3.21 -10.38 1.19
C LEU A 75 -4.30 -11.46 1.22
N THR A 76 -5.48 -11.13 1.71
CA THR A 76 -6.60 -12.07 1.86
C THR A 76 -7.47 -12.20 0.62
N GLY A 77 -7.13 -11.50 -0.46
CA GLY A 77 -7.86 -11.55 -1.72
C GLY A 77 -8.37 -10.19 -2.15
N THR A 78 -9.34 -10.20 -3.06
CA THR A 78 -9.90 -8.98 -3.64
C THR A 78 -11.34 -8.80 -3.17
N ARG A 79 -11.66 -7.59 -2.74
CA ARG A 79 -13.03 -7.21 -2.41
C ARG A 79 -13.45 -5.99 -3.22
N SER A 80 -14.67 -6.00 -3.70
CA SER A 80 -15.25 -4.91 -4.47
C SER A 80 -16.56 -4.47 -3.84
N TRP A 81 -16.81 -3.16 -3.84
CA TRP A 81 -18.03 -2.57 -3.31
C TRP A 81 -18.56 -1.53 -4.30
N THR A 82 -19.87 -1.42 -4.37
CA THR A 82 -20.51 -0.32 -5.10
C THR A 82 -20.41 0.96 -4.28
N TRP A 83 -20.56 2.11 -4.93
CA TRP A 83 -20.52 3.39 -4.23
C TRP A 83 -21.61 3.55 -3.16
N ALA A 84 -22.72 2.81 -3.30
CA ALA A 84 -23.78 2.80 -2.30
C ALA A 84 -23.39 2.06 -1.02
N GLU A 85 -22.48 1.09 -1.10
CA GLU A 85 -22.04 0.27 0.02
C GLU A 85 -20.86 0.86 0.79
N VAL A 86 -20.16 1.82 0.22
CA VAL A 86 -18.89 2.29 0.76
C VAL A 86 -18.87 3.80 0.96
N ASN A 87 -18.24 4.24 2.04
CA ASN A 87 -17.93 5.64 2.30
C ASN A 87 -16.43 5.85 2.28
N VAL A 88 -16.01 6.95 1.67
CA VAL A 88 -14.60 7.33 1.60
C VAL A 88 -14.40 8.60 2.42
N ARG A 89 -13.43 8.57 3.31
CA ARG A 89 -13.12 9.71 4.19
C ARG A 89 -11.64 9.97 4.24
N LEU A 90 -11.30 11.24 4.39
CA LEU A 90 -9.94 11.65 4.70
C LEU A 90 -9.85 11.88 6.21
N VAL A 91 -8.98 11.15 6.87
CA VAL A 91 -8.75 11.29 8.31
C VAL A 91 -7.38 11.93 8.52
N ARG A 92 -7.38 13.04 9.25
CA ARG A 92 -6.14 13.73 9.62
C ARG A 92 -5.80 13.44 11.06
N THR A 93 -4.60 12.94 11.28
CA THR A 93 -4.10 12.61 12.62
C THR A 93 -2.84 13.42 12.89
N ARG A 94 -2.77 14.00 14.07
CA ARG A 94 -1.59 14.75 14.51
C ARG A 94 -0.80 13.90 15.48
N ARG A 95 0.44 13.55 15.10
CA ARG A 95 1.36 12.80 15.94
C ARG A 95 2.71 13.50 15.97
N LEU A 96 3.25 13.69 17.17
CA LEU A 96 4.60 14.25 17.37
C LEU A 96 4.79 15.59 16.62
N GLY A 97 3.77 16.43 16.59
CA GLY A 97 3.82 17.71 15.90
C GLY A 97 3.66 17.63 14.39
N ARG A 98 3.46 16.43 13.83
CA ARG A 98 3.22 16.22 12.40
C ARG A 98 1.78 15.84 12.13
N GLU A 99 1.21 16.49 11.13
CA GLU A 99 -0.12 16.14 10.64
C GLU A 99 0.01 15.09 9.55
N THR A 100 -0.66 13.96 9.73
CA THR A 100 -0.67 12.86 8.77
C THR A 100 -2.09 12.64 8.29
N ALA A 101 -2.29 12.57 6.98
CA ALA A 101 -3.58 12.26 6.39
C ALA A 101 -3.62 10.80 5.95
N THR A 102 -4.74 10.13 6.20
CA THR A 102 -4.99 8.76 5.73
C THR A 102 -6.35 8.70 5.06
N LEU A 103 -6.47 7.81 4.08
CA LEU A 103 -7.72 7.52 3.40
C LEU A 103 -8.41 6.36 4.10
N GLU A 104 -9.64 6.55 4.55
CA GLU A 104 -10.46 5.47 5.07
C GLU A 104 -11.54 5.09 4.06
N VAL A 105 -11.60 3.81 3.76
CA VAL A 105 -12.67 3.21 2.98
C VAL A 105 -13.52 2.39 3.94
N ASP A 106 -14.73 2.86 4.20
CA ASP A 106 -15.63 2.29 5.18
C ASP A 106 -16.80 1.61 4.47
N ALA A 107 -16.92 0.31 4.63
CA ALA A 107 -17.96 -0.50 4.04
C ALA A 107 -18.84 -1.13 5.14
N GLU A 108 -19.37 -0.31 6.05
CA GLU A 108 -20.23 -0.77 7.16
C GLU A 108 -21.47 -1.50 6.68
N ASN A 109 -22.02 -1.06 5.55
CA ASN A 109 -23.26 -1.60 5.00
C ASN A 109 -23.02 -2.85 4.14
N ALA A 110 -21.78 -3.24 3.93
CA ALA A 110 -21.45 -4.47 3.19
C ALA A 110 -21.51 -5.68 4.13
N GLU A 111 -21.68 -6.85 3.55
CA GLU A 111 -21.62 -8.11 4.30
C GLU A 111 -20.48 -9.00 3.78
N PRO A 112 -19.46 -9.28 4.60
CA PRO A 112 -19.25 -8.72 5.95
C PRO A 112 -18.78 -7.26 5.91
N PRO A 113 -19.04 -6.45 6.97
CA PRO A 113 -18.57 -5.08 7.03
C PRO A 113 -17.04 -5.02 6.99
N ALA A 114 -16.50 -3.97 6.40
CA ALA A 114 -15.07 -3.79 6.29
C ALA A 114 -14.68 -2.34 6.49
N LEU A 115 -13.48 -2.14 7.04
CA LEU A 115 -12.84 -0.84 7.13
C LEU A 115 -11.39 -1.01 6.67
N VAL A 116 -11.01 -0.26 5.65
CA VAL A 116 -9.64 -0.30 5.12
C VAL A 116 -9.05 1.09 5.20
N VAL A 117 -7.82 1.18 5.70
CA VAL A 117 -7.11 2.44 5.86
C VAL A 117 -5.87 2.42 4.96
N PHE A 118 -5.72 3.47 4.17
CA PHE A 118 -4.58 3.61 3.25
C PHE A 118 -3.77 4.84 3.64
N GLY A 119 -2.47 4.66 3.80
CA GLY A 119 -1.53 5.75 3.96
C GLY A 119 -0.94 6.18 2.62
N ARG A 120 -0.11 7.22 2.66
CA ARG A 120 0.59 7.73 1.47
C ARG A 120 1.43 6.65 0.77
N LEU A 121 2.11 5.81 1.55
CA LEU A 121 2.95 4.75 1.01
C LEU A 121 2.12 3.67 0.30
N ASP A 122 0.95 3.36 0.82
CA ASP A 122 0.07 2.34 0.26
C ASP A 122 -0.53 2.79 -1.07
N LEU A 123 -0.84 4.08 -1.18
CA LEU A 123 -1.46 4.65 -2.37
C LEU A 123 -0.43 5.09 -3.42
N GLY A 124 0.81 5.34 -3.02
CA GLY A 124 1.80 5.94 -3.90
C GLY A 124 1.48 7.38 -4.27
N ALA A 125 0.57 8.02 -3.57
CA ALA A 125 0.09 9.37 -3.83
C ALA A 125 -0.42 10.00 -2.54
N ASP A 126 -0.63 11.30 -2.54
CA ASP A 126 -1.19 12.01 -1.39
C ASP A 126 -2.64 11.57 -1.16
N PRO A 127 -3.02 11.15 0.04
CA PRO A 127 -4.40 10.75 0.33
C PRO A 127 -5.45 11.81 -0.01
N GLU A 128 -5.15 13.10 0.15
CA GLU A 128 -6.07 14.17 -0.24
C GLU A 128 -6.40 14.14 -1.73
N ASP A 129 -5.39 13.96 -2.57
CA ASP A 129 -5.58 13.87 -4.02
C ASP A 129 -6.39 12.63 -4.41
N VAL A 130 -6.16 11.53 -3.71
CA VAL A 130 -6.90 10.28 -3.94
C VAL A 130 -8.36 10.44 -3.55
N VAL A 131 -8.65 11.07 -2.41
CA VAL A 131 -10.03 11.33 -1.98
C VAL A 131 -10.76 12.20 -3.00
N ASP A 132 -10.12 13.25 -3.49
CA ASP A 132 -10.71 14.12 -4.51
C ASP A 132 -11.03 13.35 -5.79
N ALA A 133 -10.12 12.48 -6.23
CA ALA A 133 -10.32 11.64 -7.40
C ALA A 133 -11.47 10.64 -7.20
N LEU A 134 -11.56 10.04 -6.02
CA LEU A 134 -12.63 9.10 -5.69
C LEU A 134 -14.00 9.78 -5.66
N LEU A 135 -14.08 10.96 -5.08
CA LEU A 135 -15.32 11.73 -5.04
C LEU A 135 -15.77 12.15 -6.45
N GLU A 136 -14.82 12.47 -7.32
CA GLU A 136 -15.09 12.76 -8.71
C GLU A 136 -15.66 11.54 -9.45
N LEU A 137 -15.11 10.36 -9.22
CA LEU A 137 -15.59 9.12 -9.81
C LEU A 137 -16.98 8.73 -9.29
N ARG A 138 -17.27 9.06 -8.03
CA ARG A 138 -18.55 8.78 -7.40
C ARG A 138 -19.70 9.57 -8.00
N THR A 139 -19.43 10.78 -8.44
CA THR A 139 -20.43 11.63 -9.07
C THR A 139 -20.59 11.30 -10.56
#